data_acca0673859d365c0b23123ad1d4055b
#
_entry.id   acca0673859d365c0b23123ad1d4055b
#
_cell.length_a   1.000
_cell.length_b   1.000
_cell.length_c   1.000
_cell.angle_alpha   90.00
_cell.angle_beta   90.00
_cell.angle_gamma   90.00
#
_symmetry.space_group_name_H-M   'P 1'
#
loop_
_entity.id
_entity.type
_entity.pdbx_description
1 polymer ?
#
loop_
_entity_poly.entity_id
_entity_poly.type
_entity_poly.pdbx_seq_one_letter_code
_entity_poly.pdbx_strand_id
1 'polypeptide(L)'
;MTILRGLSVLTLLALLPACTVWPLGEDPYSLNVRRDANRVMVAIQTYHQQNRSFPPGLGALVPAYLTSLPDGPTLHYNASDGSIAYHYIPSWPQLQWVWCSSVGDTTDWRCEKKMT
;
A
#
# COMPACT_ATOMS: atom_id res chain seq x y z
N MET A 1 41.77 17.77 25.61
CA MET A 1 41.57 16.30 25.71
C MET A 1 40.23 15.89 26.30
N THR A 2 39.50 16.77 26.94
CA THR A 2 38.15 16.52 27.45
C THR A 2 37.07 16.54 26.33
N ILE A 3 37.37 17.08 25.17
CA ILE A 3 36.44 17.20 24.04
C ILE A 3 36.21 15.85 23.32
N LEU A 4 37.21 14.96 23.31
CA LEU A 4 37.14 13.65 22.69
C LEU A 4 36.23 12.65 23.44
N ARG A 5 36.04 12.86 24.75
CA ARG A 5 35.15 12.01 25.56
C ARG A 5 33.66 12.32 25.36
N GLY A 6 33.33 13.55 25.01
CA GLY A 6 31.94 13.95 24.72
C GLY A 6 31.43 13.41 23.39
N LEU A 7 32.31 13.28 22.41
CA LEU A 7 31.94 12.75 21.07
C LEU A 7 31.64 11.25 21.10
N SER A 8 32.28 10.49 21.97
CA SER A 8 32.04 9.04 22.10
C SER A 8 30.67 8.73 22.68
N VAL A 9 30.17 9.56 23.59
CA VAL A 9 28.85 9.36 24.21
C VAL A 9 27.72 9.67 23.21
N LEU A 10 27.88 10.69 22.37
CA LEU A 10 26.92 11.05 21.33
C LEU A 10 26.83 9.97 20.24
N THR A 11 27.95 9.33 19.92
CA THR A 11 27.96 8.25 18.91
C THR A 11 27.29 6.98 19.44
N LEU A 12 27.35 6.72 20.73
CA LEU A 12 26.68 5.57 21.34
C LEU A 12 25.17 5.74 21.35
N LEU A 13 24.65 6.94 21.56
CA LEU A 13 23.22 7.25 21.52
C LEU A 13 22.63 7.11 20.12
N ALA A 14 23.40 7.36 19.07
CA ALA A 14 22.98 7.18 17.69
C ALA A 14 22.90 5.72 17.27
N LEU A 15 23.50 4.80 18.03
CA LEU A 15 23.49 3.36 17.76
C LEU A 15 22.37 2.60 18.49
N LEU A 16 21.57 3.28 19.32
CA LEU A 16 20.41 2.65 19.96
C LEU A 16 19.35 2.33 18.91
N PRO A 17 18.96 1.05 18.79
CA PRO A 17 17.90 0.70 17.85
C PRO A 17 16.60 1.38 18.25
N ALA A 18 16.13 2.30 17.43
CA ALA A 18 14.80 2.83 17.57
C ALA A 18 13.80 1.69 17.35
N CYS A 19 12.85 1.49 18.28
CA CYS A 19 11.72 0.62 18.06
C CYS A 19 10.92 1.19 16.88
N THR A 20 11.12 0.63 15.69
CA THR A 20 10.39 1.06 14.51
C THR A 20 9.03 0.41 14.51
N VAL A 21 7.99 1.19 14.82
CA VAL A 21 6.62 0.82 14.53
C VAL A 21 6.30 1.37 13.14
N TRP A 22 5.91 0.49 12.23
CA TRP A 22 5.54 0.91 10.89
C TRP A 22 4.26 1.75 10.94
N PRO A 23 4.19 2.88 10.23
CA PRO A 23 2.92 3.57 10.01
C PRO A 23 1.90 2.64 9.35
N LEU A 24 0.62 2.95 9.54
CA LEU A 24 -0.48 2.16 8.96
C LEU A 24 -0.32 2.01 7.45
N GLY A 25 -0.32 0.74 6.99
CA GLY A 25 -0.20 0.44 5.57
C GLY A 25 1.20 0.57 5.00
N GLU A 26 2.22 0.85 5.81
CA GLU A 26 3.60 1.00 5.36
C GLU A 26 4.52 -0.15 5.79
N ASP A 27 3.97 -1.19 6.38
CA ASP A 27 4.71 -2.42 6.66
C ASP A 27 5.08 -3.15 5.36
N PRO A 28 6.12 -4.00 5.37
CA PRO A 28 6.61 -4.66 4.15
C PRO A 28 5.54 -5.45 3.40
N TYR A 29 4.64 -6.10 4.11
CA TYR A 29 3.54 -6.85 3.48
C TYR A 29 2.61 -5.92 2.69
N SER A 30 2.17 -4.83 3.31
CA SER A 30 1.28 -3.87 2.66
C SER A 30 1.94 -3.19 1.47
N LEU A 31 3.24 -2.85 1.58
CA LEU A 31 3.96 -2.25 0.46
C LEU A 31 4.10 -3.21 -0.72
N ASN A 32 4.26 -4.50 -0.48
CA ASN A 32 4.28 -5.50 -1.54
C ASN A 32 2.92 -5.64 -2.23
N VAL A 33 1.84 -5.69 -1.45
CA VAL A 33 0.47 -5.71 -1.99
C VAL A 33 0.20 -4.46 -2.81
N ARG A 34 0.60 -3.30 -2.29
CA ARG A 34 0.40 -2.01 -2.96
C ARG A 34 1.16 -1.91 -4.27
N ARG A 35 2.36 -2.47 -4.35
CA ARG A 35 3.12 -2.50 -5.60
C ARG A 35 2.36 -3.24 -6.70
N ASP A 36 1.76 -4.39 -6.36
CA ASP A 36 0.96 -5.15 -7.33
C ASP A 36 -0.36 -4.45 -7.63
N ALA A 37 -0.99 -3.86 -6.62
CA ALA A 37 -2.20 -3.08 -6.79
C ALA A 37 -1.98 -1.83 -7.65
N ASN A 38 -0.81 -1.19 -7.55
CA ASN A 38 -0.47 -0.05 -8.41
C ASN A 38 -0.39 -0.44 -9.88
N ARG A 39 0.03 -1.65 -10.19
CA ARG A 39 0.01 -2.15 -11.58
C ARG A 39 -1.43 -2.30 -12.09
N VAL A 40 -2.32 -2.78 -11.24
CA VAL A 40 -3.75 -2.84 -11.56
C VAL A 40 -4.31 -1.43 -11.77
N MET A 41 -3.91 -0.49 -10.92
CA MET A 41 -4.35 0.90 -11.03
C MET A 41 -3.93 1.53 -12.35
N VAL A 42 -2.69 1.31 -12.79
CA VAL A 42 -2.22 1.81 -14.10
C VAL A 42 -3.06 1.23 -15.23
N ALA A 43 -3.42 -0.05 -15.14
CA ALA A 43 -4.30 -0.68 -16.13
C ALA A 43 -5.71 -0.09 -16.14
N ILE A 44 -6.27 0.23 -14.96
CA ILE A 44 -7.56 0.91 -14.83
C ILE A 44 -7.51 2.29 -15.48
N GLN A 45 -6.45 3.05 -15.21
CA GLN A 45 -6.25 4.38 -15.81
C GLN A 45 -6.15 4.30 -17.33
N THR A 46 -5.40 3.35 -17.85
CA THR A 46 -5.24 3.14 -19.30
C THR A 46 -6.57 2.76 -19.94
N TYR A 47 -7.31 1.86 -19.32
CA TYR A 47 -8.65 1.49 -19.80
C TYR A 47 -9.58 2.70 -19.85
N HIS A 48 -9.59 3.49 -18.79
CA HIS A 48 -10.44 4.69 -18.71
C HIS A 48 -10.08 5.72 -19.79
N GLN A 49 -8.79 5.93 -20.03
CA GLN A 49 -8.32 6.84 -21.07
C GLN A 49 -8.76 6.38 -22.47
N GLN A 50 -8.72 5.08 -22.74
CA GLN A 50 -9.04 4.54 -24.05
C GLN A 50 -10.55 4.38 -24.28
N ASN A 51 -11.31 4.06 -23.24
CA ASN A 51 -12.73 3.74 -23.35
C ASN A 51 -13.66 4.83 -22.81
N ARG A 52 -13.11 5.88 -22.19
CA ARG A 52 -13.82 6.99 -21.56
C ARG A 52 -14.80 6.56 -20.45
N SER A 53 -14.59 5.37 -19.93
CA SER A 53 -15.33 4.81 -18.80
C SER A 53 -14.42 3.88 -18.02
N PHE A 54 -14.72 3.70 -16.75
CA PHE A 54 -14.00 2.73 -15.95
C PHE A 54 -14.38 1.31 -16.35
N PRO A 55 -13.47 0.34 -16.22
CA PRO A 55 -13.82 -1.05 -16.52
C PRO A 55 -14.99 -1.50 -15.62
N PRO A 56 -15.90 -2.34 -16.13
CA PRO A 56 -17.03 -2.83 -15.33
C PRO A 56 -16.59 -3.75 -14.19
N GLY A 57 -15.39 -4.33 -14.29
CA GLY A 57 -14.78 -5.19 -13.30
C GLY A 57 -13.30 -5.37 -13.62
N LEU A 58 -12.52 -5.86 -12.65
CA LEU A 58 -11.10 -6.07 -12.85
C LEU A 58 -10.78 -7.13 -13.91
N GLY A 59 -11.69 -8.10 -14.12
CA GLY A 59 -11.54 -9.10 -15.17
C GLY A 59 -11.51 -8.52 -16.58
N ALA A 60 -12.11 -7.35 -16.78
CA ALA A 60 -12.10 -6.66 -18.08
C ALA A 60 -10.70 -6.15 -18.47
N LEU A 61 -9.76 -6.07 -17.51
CA LEU A 61 -8.40 -5.65 -17.78
C LEU A 61 -7.53 -6.76 -18.37
N VAL A 62 -7.93 -8.01 -18.21
CA VAL A 62 -7.16 -9.18 -18.65
C VAL A 62 -7.72 -9.66 -20.00
N PRO A 63 -6.89 -9.97 -21.01
CA PRO A 63 -5.42 -9.90 -21.03
C PRO A 63 -4.87 -8.59 -21.63
N ALA A 64 -5.72 -7.69 -22.13
CA ALA A 64 -5.26 -6.57 -22.95
C ALA A 64 -4.48 -5.51 -22.19
N TYR A 65 -4.84 -5.26 -20.92
CA TYR A 65 -4.23 -4.24 -20.06
C TYR A 65 -3.32 -4.83 -18.99
N LEU A 66 -3.62 -6.05 -18.58
CA LEU A 66 -2.82 -6.83 -17.63
C LEU A 66 -2.73 -8.27 -18.17
N THR A 67 -1.58 -8.89 -17.98
CA THR A 67 -1.41 -10.31 -18.32
C THR A 67 -2.30 -11.18 -17.43
N SER A 68 -2.36 -10.87 -16.16
CA SER A 68 -3.20 -11.54 -15.16
C SER A 68 -3.42 -10.63 -13.97
N LEU A 69 -4.46 -10.89 -13.19
CA LEU A 69 -4.64 -10.22 -11.90
C LEU A 69 -3.61 -10.75 -10.89
N PRO A 70 -3.10 -9.90 -9.98
CA PRO A 70 -2.10 -10.34 -9.01
C PRO A 70 -2.69 -11.38 -8.05
N ASP A 71 -1.86 -12.36 -7.67
CA ASP A 71 -2.12 -13.25 -6.55
C ASP A 71 -1.95 -12.46 -5.25
N GLY A 72 -2.72 -12.77 -4.24
CA GLY A 72 -2.63 -12.10 -2.95
C GLY A 72 -4.00 -11.78 -2.38
N PRO A 73 -4.11 -10.77 -1.52
CA PRO A 73 -5.39 -10.41 -0.95
C PRO A 73 -6.35 -9.95 -2.03
N THR A 74 -7.63 -10.24 -1.83
CA THR A 74 -8.68 -9.80 -2.75
C THR A 74 -8.70 -8.28 -2.86
N LEU A 75 -8.63 -7.78 -4.09
CA LEU A 75 -8.80 -6.37 -4.37
C LEU A 75 -10.28 -6.06 -4.52
N HIS A 76 -10.75 -5.08 -3.76
CA HIS A 76 -12.13 -4.59 -3.86
C HIS A 76 -12.13 -3.41 -4.82
N TYR A 77 -12.86 -3.54 -5.90
CA TYR A 77 -12.89 -2.55 -6.98
C TYR A 77 -14.21 -1.79 -6.99
N ASN A 78 -14.13 -0.48 -7.17
CA ASN A 78 -15.30 0.38 -7.32
C ASN A 78 -15.31 0.97 -8.73
N ALA A 79 -16.26 0.52 -9.56
CA ALA A 79 -16.36 0.96 -10.94
C ALA A 79 -16.85 2.41 -11.09
N SER A 80 -17.40 3.02 -10.04
CA SER A 80 -17.89 4.40 -10.10
C SER A 80 -16.78 5.43 -10.12
N ASP A 81 -15.65 5.14 -9.47
CA ASP A 81 -14.51 6.06 -9.36
C ASP A 81 -13.16 5.44 -9.74
N GLY A 82 -13.14 4.17 -10.08
CA GLY A 82 -11.92 3.44 -10.43
C GLY A 82 -11.04 3.10 -9.25
N SER A 83 -11.50 3.26 -8.02
CA SER A 83 -10.71 2.97 -6.83
C SER A 83 -10.61 1.48 -6.56
N ILE A 84 -9.51 1.07 -5.94
CA ILE A 84 -9.31 -0.27 -5.42
C ILE A 84 -8.92 -0.22 -3.95
N ALA A 85 -9.29 -1.25 -3.23
CA ALA A 85 -8.99 -1.37 -1.81
C ALA A 85 -8.58 -2.80 -1.48
N TYR A 86 -7.79 -2.95 -0.44
CA TYR A 86 -7.46 -4.24 0.15
C TYR A 86 -7.46 -4.13 1.67
N HIS A 87 -7.57 -5.25 2.33
CA HIS A 87 -7.54 -5.30 3.80
C HIS A 87 -6.63 -6.43 4.25
N TYR A 88 -6.02 -6.25 5.41
CA TYR A 88 -5.12 -7.24 6.00
C TYR A 88 -5.00 -7.02 7.50
N ILE A 89 -4.48 -8.04 8.20
CA ILE A 89 -4.11 -7.91 9.61
C ILE A 89 -2.59 -7.79 9.66
N PRO A 90 -2.06 -6.64 10.12
CA PRO A 90 -0.61 -6.48 10.25
C PRO A 90 -0.05 -7.39 11.34
N SER A 91 1.28 -7.55 11.30
CA SER A 91 2.02 -8.35 12.29
C SER A 91 1.91 -7.74 13.69
N TRP A 92 2.10 -8.62 14.70
CA TRP A 92 2.21 -8.16 16.08
C TRP A 92 3.11 -6.92 16.18
N PRO A 93 2.78 -5.88 17.00
CA PRO A 93 1.71 -5.85 18.01
C PRO A 93 0.35 -5.34 17.53
N GLN A 94 0.20 -4.94 16.28
CA GLN A 94 -1.02 -4.36 15.73
C GLN A 94 -1.90 -5.44 15.11
N LEU A 95 -2.73 -6.11 15.91
CA LEU A 95 -3.58 -7.21 15.45
C LEU A 95 -4.99 -6.76 15.06
N GLN A 96 -5.13 -5.57 14.48
CA GLN A 96 -6.41 -5.06 14.01
C GLN A 96 -6.46 -5.03 12.48
N TRP A 97 -7.64 -5.19 11.93
CA TRP A 97 -7.85 -5.06 10.50
C TRP A 97 -7.46 -3.66 10.02
N VAL A 98 -6.67 -3.63 8.97
CA VAL A 98 -6.28 -2.40 8.28
C VAL A 98 -6.87 -2.44 6.88
N TRP A 99 -7.55 -1.38 6.51
CA TRP A 99 -8.08 -1.16 5.17
C TRP A 99 -7.26 -0.08 4.48
N CYS A 100 -6.75 -0.40 3.30
CA CYS A 100 -6.05 0.55 2.46
C CYS A 100 -6.83 0.72 1.16
N SER A 101 -7.12 1.95 0.79
CA SER A 101 -7.83 2.26 -0.45
C SER A 101 -7.12 3.35 -1.22
N SER A 102 -7.18 3.25 -2.54
CA SER A 102 -6.69 4.30 -3.41
C SER A 102 -7.66 5.50 -3.38
N VAL A 103 -7.11 6.69 -3.61
CA VAL A 103 -7.92 7.89 -3.80
C VAL A 103 -8.37 7.93 -5.27
N GLY A 104 -9.62 7.49 -5.53
CA GLY A 104 -10.10 7.32 -6.89
C GLY A 104 -9.20 6.40 -7.71
N ASP A 105 -8.97 6.75 -8.95
CA ASP A 105 -8.08 6.03 -9.87
C ASP A 105 -6.61 6.49 -9.77
N THR A 106 -6.17 6.94 -8.62
CA THR A 106 -4.80 7.39 -8.38
C THR A 106 -3.97 6.33 -7.64
N THR A 107 -2.66 6.50 -7.65
CA THR A 107 -1.75 5.66 -6.88
C THR A 107 -1.49 6.20 -5.47
N ASP A 108 -2.31 7.14 -5.02
CA ASP A 108 -2.30 7.63 -3.66
C ASP A 108 -3.16 6.74 -2.77
N TRP A 109 -2.63 6.30 -1.66
CA TRP A 109 -3.26 5.34 -0.78
C TRP A 109 -3.57 5.94 0.58
N ARG A 110 -4.72 5.57 1.12
CA ARG A 110 -5.12 5.89 2.48
C ARG A 110 -5.43 4.61 3.22
N CYS A 111 -4.85 4.48 4.39
CA CYS A 111 -5.05 3.30 5.24
C CYS A 111 -5.68 3.72 6.56
N GLU A 112 -6.63 2.91 7.03
CA GLU A 112 -7.33 3.15 8.29
C GLU A 112 -7.53 1.84 9.04
N LYS A 113 -7.59 1.92 10.37
CA LYS A 113 -7.99 0.79 11.20
C LYS A 113 -9.50 0.67 11.15
N LYS A 114 -10.00 -0.56 10.91
CA LYS A 114 -11.41 -0.86 11.05
C LYS A 114 -11.63 -1.72 12.28
N MET A 115 -12.43 -1.21 13.18
CA MET A 115 -12.95 -2.01 14.27
C MET A 115 -14.08 -2.89 13.75
N THR A 116 -13.92 -4.18 13.94
CA THR A 116 -14.97 -5.15 13.62
C THR A 116 -15.98 -5.22 14.76
#